data_696e99794a061d22b7dcded8adbae2f0
#
_entry.id   696e99794a061d22b7dcded8adbae2f0
#
_cell.length_a   1.000
_cell.length_b   1.000
_cell.length_c   1.000
_cell.angle_alpha   90.00
_cell.angle_beta   90.00
_cell.angle_gamma   90.00
#
_symmetry.space_group_name_H-M   'P 1'
#
loop_
_entity.id
_entity.type
_entity.pdbx_description
1 polymer ?
#
loop_
_entity_poly.entity_id
_entity_poly.type
_entity_poly.pdbx_seq_one_letter_code
_entity_poly.pdbx_strand_id
1 'polypeptide(L)'
;MSAADGPAWAHAMYDYLRAQGVTQIAYVPDAGHRVMIDRSLADADAHSIPLTTEEEGVALLAGADLGGAKGVLLMQSSGVGNCINMLSLTQGSRFPLLCIVSMRGEFGEGNPWQFPMGRATPAVLEAMGVVVLRCDAPEDVMPVITAACTMVWGSGEAVAVLLGQRLLGAKKF
;
A
#
# COMPACT_ATOMS: atom_id res chain seq x y z
N MET A 1 -15.50 -16.33 -7.33
CA MET A 1 -15.58 -15.81 -5.94
C MET A 1 -16.09 -14.38 -6.05
N SER A 2 -17.12 -14.02 -5.31
CA SER A 2 -17.76 -12.69 -5.40
C SER A 2 -16.83 -11.62 -4.79
N ALA A 3 -16.89 -10.37 -5.32
CA ALA A 3 -16.20 -9.21 -4.74
C ALA A 3 -16.59 -8.93 -3.27
N ALA A 4 -17.63 -9.60 -2.77
CA ALA A 4 -18.09 -9.56 -1.38
C ALA A 4 -17.27 -10.46 -0.42
N ASP A 5 -16.34 -11.28 -0.92
CA ASP A 5 -15.59 -12.26 -0.14
C ASP A 5 -14.28 -11.63 0.38
N GLY A 6 -14.23 -11.29 1.66
CA GLY A 6 -13.02 -10.75 2.30
C GLY A 6 -13.30 -10.13 3.67
N PRO A 7 -12.25 -9.72 4.41
CA PRO A 7 -12.41 -9.15 5.72
C PRO A 7 -13.06 -7.75 5.65
N ALA A 8 -13.95 -7.46 6.59
CA ALA A 8 -14.69 -6.20 6.63
C ALA A 8 -13.81 -4.95 6.64
N TRP A 9 -12.65 -5.02 7.31
CA TRP A 9 -11.69 -3.91 7.34
C TRP A 9 -11.15 -3.54 5.94
N ALA A 10 -10.95 -4.52 5.05
CA ALA A 10 -10.44 -4.25 3.70
C ALA A 10 -11.50 -3.57 2.83
N HIS A 11 -12.77 -3.92 3.00
CA HIS A 11 -13.88 -3.22 2.35
C HIS A 11 -14.02 -1.78 2.85
N ALA A 12 -13.98 -1.59 4.18
CA ALA A 12 -14.06 -0.27 4.79
C ALA A 12 -12.89 0.63 4.36
N MET A 13 -11.67 0.08 4.26
CA MET A 13 -10.49 0.79 3.77
C MET A 13 -10.69 1.27 2.32
N TYR A 14 -11.21 0.41 1.43
CA TYR A 14 -11.49 0.79 0.06
C TYR A 14 -12.51 1.94 0.00
N ASP A 15 -13.65 1.78 0.69
CA ASP A 15 -14.70 2.81 0.72
C ASP A 15 -14.18 4.15 1.22
N TYR A 16 -13.35 4.12 2.26
CA TYR A 16 -12.76 5.33 2.81
C TYR A 16 -11.81 6.01 1.81
N LEU A 17 -10.90 5.26 1.16
CA LEU A 17 -9.99 5.80 0.15
C LEU A 17 -10.77 6.43 -1.02
N ARG A 18 -11.82 5.78 -1.49
CA ARG A 18 -12.70 6.34 -2.53
C ARG A 18 -13.38 7.63 -2.07
N ALA A 19 -13.87 7.68 -0.83
CA ALA A 19 -14.45 8.88 -0.24
C ALA A 19 -13.44 10.04 -0.08
N GLN A 20 -12.13 9.73 0.05
CA GLN A 20 -11.04 10.72 0.02
C GLN A 20 -10.69 11.19 -1.40
N GLY A 21 -11.32 10.66 -2.42
CA GLY A 21 -11.07 11.02 -3.83
C GLY A 21 -9.91 10.25 -4.47
N VAL A 22 -9.48 9.13 -3.90
CA VAL A 22 -8.47 8.25 -4.52
C VAL A 22 -9.07 7.58 -5.74
N THR A 23 -8.52 7.85 -6.92
CA THR A 23 -8.99 7.29 -8.19
C THR A 23 -7.93 6.41 -8.88
N GLN A 24 -6.67 6.56 -8.55
CA GLN A 24 -5.58 5.79 -9.15
C GLN A 24 -5.15 4.68 -8.18
N ILE A 25 -5.42 3.43 -8.52
CA ILE A 25 -5.04 2.25 -7.73
C ILE A 25 -3.99 1.47 -8.52
N ALA A 26 -2.72 1.73 -8.23
CA ALA A 26 -1.59 1.05 -8.83
C ALA A 26 -1.19 -0.15 -7.97
N TYR A 27 -0.93 -1.31 -8.58
CA TYR A 27 -0.63 -2.51 -7.81
C TYR A 27 0.21 -3.54 -8.57
N VAL A 28 1.02 -4.29 -7.85
CA VAL A 28 1.49 -5.61 -8.26
C VAL A 28 0.57 -6.65 -7.61
N PRO A 29 0.04 -7.64 -8.36
CA PRO A 29 -0.92 -8.61 -7.81
C PRO A 29 -0.41 -9.33 -6.57
N ASP A 30 -1.12 -9.17 -5.45
CA ASP A 30 -0.85 -9.87 -4.19
C ASP A 30 -2.14 -10.24 -3.45
N ALA A 31 -2.13 -11.43 -2.84
CA ALA A 31 -3.29 -11.95 -2.12
C ALA A 31 -3.69 -11.08 -0.90
N GLY A 32 -2.74 -10.38 -0.27
CA GLY A 32 -3.01 -9.46 0.83
C GLY A 32 -3.84 -8.24 0.41
N HIS A 33 -3.80 -7.90 -0.87
CA HIS A 33 -4.55 -6.78 -1.44
C HIS A 33 -5.75 -7.19 -2.29
N ARG A 34 -6.12 -8.48 -2.30
CA ARG A 34 -7.16 -9.01 -3.21
C ARG A 34 -8.46 -8.18 -3.16
N VAL A 35 -8.98 -7.87 -1.98
CA VAL A 35 -10.23 -7.10 -1.85
C VAL A 35 -10.10 -5.72 -2.49
N MET A 36 -8.99 -5.03 -2.25
CA MET A 36 -8.72 -3.71 -2.83
C MET A 36 -8.66 -3.76 -4.35
N ILE A 37 -7.95 -4.77 -4.89
CA ILE A 37 -7.78 -4.97 -6.33
C ILE A 37 -9.12 -5.34 -6.97
N ASP A 38 -9.82 -6.34 -6.45
CA ASP A 38 -11.11 -6.80 -7.01
C ASP A 38 -12.15 -5.67 -7.02
N ARG A 39 -12.19 -4.86 -5.96
CA ARG A 39 -13.09 -3.71 -5.87
C ARG A 39 -12.71 -2.61 -6.86
N SER A 40 -11.42 -2.32 -7.02
CA SER A 40 -10.96 -1.30 -7.98
C SER A 40 -11.25 -1.70 -9.42
N LEU A 41 -11.16 -2.98 -9.75
CA LEU A 41 -11.51 -3.51 -11.07
C LEU A 41 -13.02 -3.45 -11.37
N ALA A 42 -13.84 -3.50 -10.33
CA ALA A 42 -15.31 -3.43 -10.45
C ALA A 42 -15.86 -1.99 -10.38
N ASP A 43 -15.03 -1.01 -10.02
CA ASP A 43 -15.42 0.39 -9.85
C ASP A 43 -15.13 1.18 -11.13
N ALA A 44 -16.19 1.61 -11.82
CA ALA A 44 -16.06 2.36 -13.09
C ALA A 44 -15.42 3.74 -12.95
N ASP A 45 -15.40 4.31 -11.73
CA ASP A 45 -14.81 5.61 -11.43
C ASP A 45 -13.38 5.49 -10.86
N ALA A 46 -12.81 4.29 -10.83
CA ALA A 46 -11.44 4.03 -10.44
C ALA A 46 -10.59 3.52 -11.61
N HIS A 47 -9.34 3.95 -11.67
CA HIS A 47 -8.35 3.41 -12.59
C HIS A 47 -7.51 2.36 -11.86
N SER A 48 -7.78 1.09 -12.16
CA SER A 48 -7.09 -0.06 -11.63
C SER A 48 -5.91 -0.41 -12.54
N ILE A 49 -4.67 -0.21 -12.07
CA ILE A 49 -3.48 -0.22 -12.91
C ILE A 49 -2.52 -1.31 -12.45
N PRO A 50 -2.50 -2.48 -13.14
CA PRO A 50 -1.52 -3.52 -12.85
C PRO A 50 -0.13 -3.07 -13.34
N LEU A 51 0.87 -3.26 -12.48
CA LEU A 51 2.26 -2.88 -12.72
C LEU A 51 3.10 -4.12 -13.08
N THR A 52 4.18 -3.90 -13.83
CA THR A 52 5.21 -4.92 -14.06
C THR A 52 6.10 -5.06 -12.84
N THR A 53 6.43 -3.95 -12.19
CA THR A 53 7.26 -3.86 -10.99
C THR A 53 6.82 -2.66 -10.14
N GLU A 54 7.07 -2.71 -8.83
CA GLU A 54 6.50 -1.77 -7.88
C GLU A 54 7.02 -0.33 -8.05
N GLU A 55 8.26 -0.14 -8.50
CA GLU A 55 8.82 1.20 -8.73
C GLU A 55 8.07 1.99 -9.81
N GLU A 56 7.44 1.32 -10.79
CA GLU A 56 6.58 1.99 -11.79
C GLU A 56 5.44 2.73 -11.09
N GLY A 57 4.90 2.16 -10.00
CA GLY A 57 3.82 2.76 -9.23
C GLY A 57 4.21 4.08 -8.57
N VAL A 58 5.45 4.21 -8.09
CA VAL A 58 5.94 5.46 -7.49
C VAL A 58 5.95 6.57 -8.56
N ALA A 59 6.51 6.30 -9.74
CA ALA A 59 6.55 7.26 -10.83
C ALA A 59 5.16 7.59 -11.39
N LEU A 60 4.28 6.58 -11.52
CA LEU A 60 2.91 6.73 -11.97
C LEU A 60 2.13 7.67 -11.04
N LEU A 61 2.24 7.45 -9.72
CA LEU A 61 1.52 8.26 -8.74
C LEU A 61 2.08 9.69 -8.64
N ALA A 62 3.37 9.89 -8.86
CA ALA A 62 3.93 11.23 -9.03
C ALA A 62 3.29 11.95 -10.21
N GLY A 63 3.16 11.28 -11.36
CA GLY A 63 2.46 11.83 -12.54
C GLY A 63 0.97 12.09 -12.28
N ALA A 64 0.30 11.21 -11.54
CA ALA A 64 -1.09 11.38 -11.16
C ALA A 64 -1.29 12.63 -10.28
N ASP A 65 -0.42 12.83 -9.27
CA ASP A 65 -0.45 14.02 -8.40
C ASP A 65 -0.25 15.31 -9.20
N LEU A 66 0.71 15.34 -10.12
CA LEU A 66 0.90 16.48 -11.04
C LEU A 66 -0.33 16.74 -11.90
N GLY A 67 -1.10 15.71 -12.23
CA GLY A 67 -2.39 15.80 -12.93
C GLY A 67 -3.57 16.14 -12.01
N GLY A 68 -3.36 16.33 -10.70
CA GLY A 68 -4.40 16.62 -9.72
C GLY A 68 -5.22 15.40 -9.28
N ALA A 69 -4.76 14.17 -9.56
CA ALA A 69 -5.42 12.94 -9.14
C ALA A 69 -4.73 12.33 -7.92
N LYS A 70 -5.52 11.78 -7.00
CA LYS A 70 -5.02 11.04 -5.84
C LYS A 70 -4.88 9.55 -6.16
N GLY A 71 -3.80 8.94 -5.68
CA GLY A 71 -3.57 7.52 -5.89
C GLY A 71 -2.99 6.79 -4.70
N VAL A 72 -3.01 5.46 -4.78
CA VAL A 72 -2.44 4.53 -3.80
C VAL A 72 -1.64 3.43 -4.52
N LEU A 73 -0.47 3.10 -3.98
CA LEU A 73 0.33 1.96 -4.43
C LEU A 73 0.12 0.78 -3.47
N LEU A 74 -0.35 -0.33 -4.02
CA LEU A 74 -0.53 -1.59 -3.29
C LEU A 74 0.60 -2.54 -3.68
N MET A 75 1.37 -3.00 -2.70
CA MET A 75 2.51 -3.89 -2.92
C MET A 75 2.76 -4.83 -1.75
N GLN A 76 3.51 -5.88 -2.00
CA GLN A 76 4.02 -6.76 -0.95
C GLN A 76 5.33 -6.19 -0.38
N SER A 77 5.71 -6.58 0.84
CA SER A 77 6.97 -6.17 1.46
C SER A 77 8.22 -6.46 0.60
N SER A 78 8.21 -7.54 -0.20
CA SER A 78 9.27 -7.81 -1.17
C SER A 78 9.38 -6.73 -2.24
N GLY A 79 8.26 -6.15 -2.65
CA GLY A 79 8.20 -5.09 -3.65
C GLY A 79 8.77 -3.75 -3.18
N VAL A 80 8.80 -3.51 -1.87
CA VAL A 80 9.47 -2.33 -1.30
C VAL A 80 10.95 -2.29 -1.70
N GLY A 81 11.60 -3.45 -1.77
CA GLY A 81 12.99 -3.55 -2.23
C GLY A 81 13.21 -3.00 -3.65
N ASN A 82 12.23 -3.15 -4.54
CA ASN A 82 12.28 -2.65 -5.91
C ASN A 82 12.14 -1.11 -5.97
N CYS A 83 11.46 -0.52 -4.97
CA CYS A 83 11.16 0.91 -4.95
C CYS A 83 12.28 1.80 -4.38
N ILE A 84 13.30 1.25 -3.70
CA ILE A 84 14.23 2.02 -2.86
C ILE A 84 14.77 3.25 -3.59
N ASN A 85 15.38 3.06 -4.76
CA ASN A 85 15.93 4.20 -5.52
C ASN A 85 14.82 5.15 -5.99
N MET A 86 13.68 4.64 -6.43
CA MET A 86 12.58 5.44 -6.96
C MET A 86 11.92 6.30 -5.87
N LEU A 87 11.94 5.88 -4.61
CA LEU A 87 11.47 6.68 -3.48
C LEU A 87 12.24 8.00 -3.31
N SER A 88 13.41 8.15 -3.94
CA SER A 88 14.12 9.43 -4.01
C SER A 88 13.27 10.55 -4.62
N LEU A 89 12.30 10.22 -5.48
CA LEU A 89 11.37 11.21 -6.05
C LEU A 89 10.53 11.89 -4.96
N THR A 90 10.13 11.19 -3.92
CA THR A 90 9.32 11.75 -2.84
C THR A 90 10.09 12.84 -2.07
N GLN A 91 11.39 12.63 -1.86
CA GLN A 91 12.27 13.58 -1.17
C GLN A 91 12.68 14.75 -2.09
N GLY A 92 13.07 14.43 -3.33
CA GLY A 92 13.57 15.44 -4.28
C GLY A 92 12.49 16.33 -4.86
N SER A 93 11.32 15.77 -5.16
CA SER A 93 10.22 16.47 -5.83
C SER A 93 9.05 16.80 -4.89
N ARG A 94 9.07 16.30 -3.66
CA ARG A 94 8.07 16.57 -2.59
C ARG A 94 6.63 16.26 -3.00
N PHE A 95 6.41 15.22 -3.79
CA PHE A 95 5.04 14.81 -4.06
C PHE A 95 4.54 13.84 -2.98
N PRO A 96 3.23 13.88 -2.64
CA PRO A 96 2.65 12.99 -1.66
C PRO A 96 2.58 11.57 -2.18
N LEU A 97 2.86 10.58 -1.35
CA LEU A 97 2.78 9.16 -1.72
C LEU A 97 2.09 8.35 -0.64
N LEU A 98 1.05 7.64 -0.99
CA LEU A 98 0.44 6.62 -0.14
C LEU A 98 0.79 5.23 -0.66
N CYS A 99 1.49 4.44 0.15
CA CYS A 99 1.71 3.02 -0.08
C CYS A 99 0.95 2.19 0.97
N ILE A 100 0.32 1.10 0.55
CA ILE A 100 -0.21 0.07 1.46
C ILE A 100 0.55 -1.22 1.18
N VAL A 101 1.25 -1.71 2.19
CA VAL A 101 2.21 -2.81 2.07
C VAL A 101 1.70 -4.02 2.81
N SER A 102 1.44 -5.12 2.12
CA SER A 102 1.16 -6.41 2.74
C SER A 102 2.45 -7.06 3.23
N MET A 103 2.58 -7.24 4.55
CA MET A 103 3.82 -7.73 5.15
C MET A 103 3.96 -9.24 5.02
N ARG A 104 5.19 -9.67 4.73
CA ARG A 104 5.67 -11.06 4.75
C ARG A 104 6.95 -11.12 5.58
N GLY A 105 7.39 -12.33 5.91
CA GLY A 105 8.67 -12.55 6.59
C GLY A 105 8.67 -12.24 8.09
N GLU A 106 7.50 -12.14 8.71
CA GLU A 106 7.33 -11.75 10.11
C GLU A 106 6.73 -12.88 10.95
N PHE A 107 5.40 -12.96 10.99
CA PHE A 107 4.64 -13.83 11.88
C PHE A 107 4.14 -15.07 11.15
N GLY A 108 4.66 -16.24 11.54
CA GLY A 108 4.25 -17.52 10.96
C GLY A 108 4.62 -17.67 9.47
N GLU A 109 5.67 -16.98 9.02
CA GLU A 109 6.14 -17.10 7.64
C GLU A 109 6.84 -18.43 7.41
N GLY A 110 6.38 -19.17 6.41
CA GLY A 110 6.97 -20.44 6.01
C GLY A 110 7.96 -20.35 4.84
N ASN A 111 7.99 -19.22 4.12
CA ASN A 111 8.89 -19.04 2.99
C ASN A 111 10.14 -18.23 3.41
N PRO A 112 11.33 -18.88 3.49
CA PRO A 112 12.55 -18.20 3.93
C PRO A 112 12.99 -17.06 3.01
N TRP A 113 12.59 -17.07 1.75
CA TRP A 113 12.85 -15.98 0.80
C TRP A 113 12.26 -14.65 1.24
N GLN A 114 11.17 -14.67 2.01
CA GLN A 114 10.48 -13.46 2.47
C GLN A 114 11.14 -12.80 3.71
N PHE A 115 11.97 -13.52 4.47
CA PHE A 115 12.51 -13.02 5.73
C PHE A 115 13.41 -11.78 5.58
N PRO A 116 14.39 -11.72 4.65
CA PRO A 116 15.29 -10.59 4.59
C PRO A 116 14.55 -9.28 4.35
N MET A 117 13.73 -9.23 3.30
CA MET A 117 13.02 -8.00 2.94
C MET A 117 11.88 -7.69 3.90
N GLY A 118 11.15 -8.70 4.38
CA GLY A 118 10.10 -8.50 5.38
C GLY A 118 10.61 -7.80 6.62
N ARG A 119 11.78 -8.21 7.13
CA ARG A 119 12.41 -7.59 8.30
C ARG A 119 13.01 -6.21 8.02
N ALA A 120 13.52 -6.00 6.80
CA ALA A 120 14.15 -4.75 6.41
C ALA A 120 13.14 -3.66 6.03
N THR A 121 11.91 -4.01 5.66
CA THR A 121 10.92 -3.10 5.09
C THR A 121 10.71 -1.82 5.89
N PRO A 122 10.47 -1.83 7.22
CA PRO A 122 10.29 -0.59 7.97
C PRO A 122 11.54 0.31 7.89
N ALA A 123 12.70 -0.26 8.19
CA ALA A 123 13.97 0.48 8.26
C ALA A 123 14.36 1.08 6.89
N VAL A 124 14.10 0.36 5.80
CA VAL A 124 14.38 0.85 4.44
C VAL A 124 13.47 2.01 4.07
N LEU A 125 12.17 1.91 4.35
CA LEU A 125 11.22 2.99 4.11
C LEU A 125 11.56 4.25 4.91
N GLU A 126 11.86 4.08 6.20
CA GLU A 126 12.28 5.19 7.09
C GLU A 126 13.59 5.84 6.61
N ALA A 127 14.57 5.04 6.18
CA ALA A 127 15.82 5.56 5.62
C ALA A 127 15.61 6.39 4.34
N MET A 128 14.54 6.10 3.58
CA MET A 128 14.14 6.88 2.41
C MET A 128 13.19 8.04 2.75
N GLY A 129 13.00 8.36 4.04
CA GLY A 129 12.17 9.46 4.50
C GLY A 129 10.65 9.22 4.39
N VAL A 130 10.24 7.96 4.26
CA VAL A 130 8.83 7.58 4.25
C VAL A 130 8.37 7.36 5.68
N VAL A 131 7.26 7.97 6.08
CA VAL A 131 6.64 7.72 7.37
C VAL A 131 6.00 6.33 7.37
N VAL A 132 6.34 5.52 8.37
CA VAL A 132 5.84 4.14 8.47
C VAL A 132 4.78 4.05 9.56
N LEU A 133 3.58 3.65 9.18
CA LEU A 133 2.47 3.33 10.08
C LEU A 133 2.13 1.84 9.98
N ARG A 134 1.63 1.23 11.05
CA ARG A 134 1.43 -0.21 11.09
C ARG A 134 0.04 -0.61 11.60
N CYS A 135 -0.52 -1.65 11.01
CA CYS A 135 -1.75 -2.32 11.42
C CYS A 135 -1.46 -3.79 11.71
N ASP A 136 -1.61 -4.24 12.94
CA ASP A 136 -1.45 -5.65 13.34
C ASP A 136 -2.79 -6.32 13.72
N ALA A 137 -3.86 -5.52 13.90
CA ALA A 137 -5.21 -5.99 14.19
C ALA A 137 -6.27 -5.26 13.33
N PRO A 138 -7.46 -5.84 13.11
CA PRO A 138 -8.52 -5.23 12.31
C PRO A 138 -8.93 -3.82 12.79
N GLU A 139 -8.94 -3.60 14.09
CA GLU A 139 -9.27 -2.32 14.73
C GLU A 139 -8.26 -1.20 14.45
N ASP A 140 -7.02 -1.54 14.11
CA ASP A 140 -5.98 -0.57 13.77
C ASP A 140 -6.22 0.07 12.39
N VAL A 141 -6.87 -0.65 11.46
CA VAL A 141 -6.87 -0.31 10.03
C VAL A 141 -7.48 1.06 9.78
N MET A 142 -8.69 1.30 10.27
CA MET A 142 -9.37 2.56 9.97
C MET A 142 -8.73 3.79 10.62
N PRO A 143 -8.32 3.77 11.90
CA PRO A 143 -7.57 4.87 12.49
C PRO A 143 -6.27 5.16 11.76
N VAL A 144 -5.50 4.13 11.39
CA VAL A 144 -4.20 4.29 10.72
C VAL A 144 -4.38 4.81 9.29
N ILE A 145 -5.32 4.28 8.51
CA ILE A 145 -5.58 4.78 7.14
C ILE A 145 -6.07 6.23 7.16
N THR A 146 -6.90 6.60 8.14
CA THR A 146 -7.36 7.98 8.30
C THR A 146 -6.19 8.92 8.58
N ALA A 147 -5.30 8.54 9.49
CA ALA A 147 -4.08 9.30 9.78
C ALA A 147 -3.17 9.40 8.55
N ALA A 148 -2.92 8.28 7.85
CA ALA A 148 -2.12 8.25 6.64
C ALA A 148 -2.65 9.20 5.56
N CYS A 149 -3.95 9.16 5.28
CA CYS A 149 -4.57 10.06 4.31
C CYS A 149 -4.41 11.53 4.69
N THR A 150 -4.55 11.87 5.97
CA THR A 150 -4.33 13.23 6.47
C THR A 150 -2.88 13.67 6.27
N MET A 151 -1.91 12.81 6.56
CA MET A 151 -0.48 13.11 6.39
C MET A 151 -0.13 13.26 4.90
N VAL A 152 -0.61 12.35 4.05
CA VAL A 152 -0.30 12.37 2.62
C VAL A 152 -0.91 13.61 1.95
N TRP A 153 -2.22 13.81 2.04
CA TRP A 153 -2.88 14.86 1.27
C TRP A 153 -3.11 16.16 2.04
N GLY A 154 -2.93 16.16 3.36
CA GLY A 154 -2.97 17.38 4.17
C GLY A 154 -1.60 18.01 4.40
N SER A 155 -0.54 17.18 4.53
CA SER A 155 0.81 17.65 4.84
C SER A 155 1.84 17.40 3.73
N GLY A 156 1.48 16.67 2.66
CA GLY A 156 2.38 16.37 1.54
C GLY A 156 3.43 15.31 1.85
N GLU A 157 3.16 14.43 2.83
CA GLU A 157 4.10 13.39 3.25
C GLU A 157 4.06 12.15 2.34
N ALA A 158 5.16 11.42 2.31
CA ALA A 158 5.19 10.05 1.83
C ALA A 158 4.93 9.11 3.02
N VAL A 159 3.88 8.29 2.93
CA VAL A 159 3.45 7.39 4.01
C VAL A 159 3.28 5.97 3.50
N ALA A 160 3.81 5.01 4.23
CA ALA A 160 3.57 3.59 4.01
C ALA A 160 2.79 3.00 5.19
N VAL A 161 1.64 2.40 4.91
CA VAL A 161 0.85 1.63 5.87
C VAL A 161 1.19 0.16 5.73
N LEU A 162 1.78 -0.43 6.75
CA LEU A 162 2.15 -1.84 6.78
C LEU A 162 1.01 -2.66 7.36
N LEU A 163 0.42 -3.53 6.54
CA LEU A 163 -0.55 -4.53 6.99
C LEU A 163 0.23 -5.75 7.49
N GLY A 164 0.40 -5.88 8.80
CA GLY A 164 1.21 -6.92 9.42
C GLY A 164 0.70 -8.34 9.16
N GLN A 165 1.57 -9.34 9.19
CA GLN A 165 1.16 -10.74 9.04
C GLN A 165 0.24 -11.23 10.17
N ARG A 166 0.19 -10.56 11.33
CA ARG A 166 -0.81 -10.84 12.38
C ARG A 166 -2.22 -10.51 11.89
N LEU A 167 -2.39 -9.39 11.19
CA LEU A 167 -3.66 -8.98 10.58
C LEU A 167 -4.02 -9.86 9.38
N LEU A 168 -3.05 -10.12 8.48
CA LEU A 168 -3.28 -10.86 7.24
C LEU A 168 -3.39 -12.37 7.41
N GLY A 169 -2.86 -12.88 8.51
CA GLY A 169 -2.74 -14.31 8.79
C GLY A 169 -1.48 -14.95 8.21
N ALA A 170 -1.03 -16.02 8.85
CA ALA A 170 0.08 -16.82 8.36
C ALA A 170 -0.30 -17.60 7.10
N LYS A 171 0.53 -17.57 6.07
CA LYS A 171 0.36 -18.44 4.90
C LYS A 171 0.81 -19.87 5.25
N LYS A 172 -0.11 -20.82 5.13
CA LYS A 172 0.23 -22.25 5.11
C LYS A 172 0.66 -22.61 3.69
N PHE A 173 1.81 -23.22 3.55
CA PHE A 173 2.31 -23.81 2.30
C PHE A 173 2.00 -25.30 2.30
#